data_e72d2ff773e1ff6daf20d9c79b1d6ef5
#
_entry.id   e72d2ff773e1ff6daf20d9c79b1d6ef5
#
_cell.length_a   1.000
_cell.length_b   1.000
_cell.length_c   1.000
_cell.angle_alpha   90.00
_cell.angle_beta   90.00
_cell.angle_gamma   90.00
#
_symmetry.space_group_name_H-M   'P 1'
#
loop_
_entity.id
_entity.type
_entity.pdbx_description
1 polymer ?
#
loop_
_entity_poly.entity_id
_entity_poly.type
_entity_poly.pdbx_seq_one_letter_code
_entity_poly.pdbx_strand_id
1 'polypeptide(L)'
;MGIKITETGIQGLVIIEPQVFGDHRGFFMESWNKRTMEEAGLFYNFVQDNHSSSTVKGTLRGIHFQYGDKAQAKLVRCVRGAVLDVA
;
A
#
# COMPACT_ATOMS: atom_id res chain seq x y z
N MET A 1 -13.82 5.24 8.67
CA MET A 1 -12.55 5.25 9.39
C MET A 1 -11.58 6.19 8.68
N GLY A 2 -10.78 6.93 9.45
CA GLY A 2 -9.87 7.92 8.89
C GLY A 2 -8.56 7.34 8.38
N ILE A 3 -7.92 8.08 7.50
CA ILE A 3 -6.57 7.79 7.04
C ILE A 3 -5.73 9.06 7.14
N LYS A 4 -4.42 8.87 7.26
CA LYS A 4 -3.43 9.95 7.17
C LYS A 4 -2.60 9.72 5.91
N ILE A 5 -2.46 10.75 5.11
CA ILE A 5 -1.64 10.72 3.90
C ILE A 5 -0.43 11.59 4.11
N THR A 6 0.74 11.03 3.86
CA THR A 6 2.01 11.75 3.89
C THR A 6 2.60 11.75 2.49
N GLU A 7 2.88 12.93 1.97
CA GLU A 7 3.58 13.06 0.70
C GLU A 7 5.05 12.71 0.86
N THR A 8 5.63 12.18 -0.21
CA THR A 8 7.06 11.88 -0.29
C THR A 8 7.76 12.91 -1.19
N GLY A 9 9.05 12.79 -1.37
CA GLY A 9 9.77 13.61 -2.33
C GLY A 9 9.51 13.25 -3.81
N ILE A 10 8.73 12.22 -4.06
CA ILE A 10 8.41 11.75 -5.41
C ILE A 10 6.94 12.04 -5.67
N GLN A 11 6.63 12.77 -6.74
CA GLN A 11 5.27 13.10 -7.12
C GLN A 11 4.47 11.82 -7.41
N GLY A 12 3.26 11.74 -6.85
CA GLY A 12 2.38 10.60 -7.02
C GLY A 12 2.67 9.42 -6.10
N LEU A 13 3.75 9.48 -5.32
CA LEU A 13 4.08 8.47 -4.32
C LEU A 13 3.72 9.00 -2.93
N VAL A 14 2.80 8.35 -2.25
CA VAL A 14 2.34 8.76 -0.93
C VAL A 14 2.38 7.59 0.05
N ILE A 15 2.48 7.92 1.33
CA ILE A 15 2.35 6.97 2.42
C ILE A 15 0.94 7.12 3.00
N ILE A 16 0.22 6.01 3.09
CA ILE A 16 -1.13 5.98 3.64
C ILE A 16 -1.07 5.26 4.99
N GLU A 17 -1.50 5.95 6.03
CA GLU A 17 -1.57 5.37 7.37
C GLU A 17 -3.04 5.25 7.77
N PRO A 18 -3.61 4.04 7.78
CA PRO A 18 -4.97 3.84 8.26
C PRO A 18 -5.04 3.98 9.78
N GLN A 19 -6.20 4.33 10.29
CA GLN A 19 -6.46 4.32 11.72
C GLN A 19 -6.49 2.88 12.22
N VAL A 20 -5.73 2.60 13.27
CA VAL A 20 -5.65 1.28 13.89
C VAL A 20 -6.35 1.30 15.23
N PHE A 21 -7.25 0.35 15.43
CA PHE A 21 -7.99 0.16 16.68
C PHE A 21 -7.45 -1.06 17.39
N GLY A 22 -6.87 -0.88 18.56
CA GLY A 22 -6.25 -1.97 19.31
C GLY A 22 -6.92 -2.20 20.66
N ASP A 23 -6.94 -3.46 21.10
CA ASP A 23 -7.35 -3.88 22.45
C ASP A 23 -6.61 -5.16 22.83
N HIS A 24 -7.01 -5.79 23.95
CA HIS A 24 -6.36 -7.02 24.45
C HIS A 24 -6.46 -8.21 23.50
N ARG A 25 -7.33 -8.17 22.50
CA ARG A 25 -7.48 -9.23 21.49
C ARG A 25 -6.53 -9.05 20.29
N GLY A 26 -5.91 -7.86 20.15
CA GLY A 26 -5.09 -7.52 19.02
C GLY A 26 -5.46 -6.18 18.43
N PHE A 27 -5.50 -6.07 17.11
CA PHE A 27 -5.85 -4.83 16.45
C PHE A 27 -6.81 -5.07 15.28
N PHE A 28 -7.48 -3.99 14.91
CA PHE A 28 -8.34 -3.94 13.72
C PHE A 28 -8.03 -2.65 12.96
N MET A 29 -7.94 -2.75 11.65
CA MET A 29 -7.85 -1.58 10.79
C MET A 29 -8.54 -1.87 9.46
N GLU A 30 -9.02 -0.80 8.83
CA GLU A 30 -9.49 -0.87 7.46
C GLU A 30 -8.33 -0.61 6.53
N SER A 31 -7.87 -1.64 5.82
CA SER A 31 -6.69 -1.55 4.96
C SER A 31 -6.98 -0.91 3.61
N TRP A 32 -8.25 -0.95 3.17
CA TRP A 32 -8.70 -0.31 1.94
C TRP A 32 -10.18 0.04 2.02
N ASN A 33 -10.51 1.27 1.62
CA ASN A 33 -11.88 1.71 1.43
C ASN A 33 -11.89 2.75 0.32
N LYS A 34 -12.56 2.45 -0.77
CA LYS A 34 -12.57 3.31 -1.94
C LYS A 34 -13.09 4.73 -1.62
N ARG A 35 -14.18 4.82 -0.87
CA ARG A 35 -14.78 6.10 -0.51
C ARG A 35 -13.83 6.95 0.36
N THR A 36 -13.22 6.33 1.36
CA THR A 36 -12.26 7.01 2.23
C THR A 36 -11.06 7.53 1.44
N MET A 37 -10.55 6.73 0.51
CA MET A 37 -9.43 7.12 -0.35
C MET A 37 -9.82 8.27 -1.28
N GLU A 38 -11.00 8.21 -1.89
CA GLU A 38 -11.50 9.27 -2.77
C GLU A 38 -11.72 10.59 -2.02
N GLU A 39 -12.25 10.53 -0.81
CA GLU A 39 -12.40 11.72 0.05
C GLU A 39 -11.06 12.37 0.37
N ALA A 40 -9.99 11.59 0.39
CA ALA A 40 -8.62 12.05 0.60
C ALA A 40 -7.90 12.45 -0.70
N GLY A 41 -8.58 12.41 -1.84
CA GLY A 41 -8.02 12.79 -3.14
C GLY A 41 -7.33 11.67 -3.88
N LEU A 42 -7.47 10.42 -3.45
CA LEU A 42 -6.87 9.24 -4.09
C LEU A 42 -7.95 8.48 -4.87
N PHE A 43 -7.89 8.59 -6.19
CA PHE A 43 -8.89 8.03 -7.10
C PHE A 43 -8.29 6.86 -7.87
N TYR A 44 -8.35 5.66 -7.29
CA TYR A 44 -7.84 4.45 -7.91
C TYR A 44 -8.91 3.37 -7.92
N ASN A 45 -9.00 2.65 -9.02
CA ASN A 45 -9.88 1.52 -9.18
C ASN A 45 -9.02 0.25 -9.30
N PHE A 46 -8.69 -0.35 -8.16
CA PHE A 46 -7.88 -1.55 -8.13
C PHE A 46 -8.70 -2.75 -8.57
N VAL A 47 -8.16 -3.51 -9.49
CA VAL A 47 -8.83 -4.64 -10.13
C VAL A 47 -8.07 -5.95 -9.95
N GLN A 48 -6.92 -5.92 -9.29
CA GLN A 48 -6.07 -7.08 -9.06
C GLN A 48 -5.41 -6.98 -7.71
N ASP A 49 -5.36 -8.08 -7.00
CA ASP A 49 -4.70 -8.21 -5.71
C ASP A 49 -3.69 -9.35 -5.76
N ASN A 50 -2.49 -9.11 -5.30
CA ASN A 50 -1.42 -10.09 -5.27
C ASN A 50 -0.84 -10.18 -3.87
N HIS A 51 -0.42 -11.38 -3.50
CA HIS A 51 0.25 -11.63 -2.23
C HIS A 51 1.53 -12.42 -2.50
N SER A 52 2.65 -11.97 -1.97
CA SER A 52 3.91 -12.70 -2.06
C SER A 52 4.43 -13.03 -0.68
N SER A 53 5.09 -14.17 -0.58
CA SER A 53 5.80 -14.58 0.62
C SER A 53 7.23 -14.97 0.23
N SER A 54 8.20 -14.39 0.90
CA SER A 54 9.61 -14.68 0.67
C SER A 54 10.18 -15.38 1.93
N THR A 55 10.71 -16.57 1.75
CA THR A 55 11.20 -17.40 2.84
C THR A 55 12.70 -17.26 3.10
N VAL A 56 13.41 -16.59 2.19
CA VAL A 56 14.85 -16.40 2.26
C VAL A 56 15.14 -14.92 2.48
N LYS A 57 15.85 -14.59 3.54
CA LYS A 57 16.31 -13.22 3.81
C LYS A 57 17.20 -12.73 2.67
N GLY A 58 17.00 -11.49 2.26
CA GLY A 58 17.76 -10.89 1.18
C GLY A 58 17.23 -11.19 -0.22
N THR A 59 16.07 -11.83 -0.33
CA THR A 59 15.42 -12.03 -1.63
C THR A 59 15.14 -10.68 -2.31
N LEU A 60 15.59 -10.55 -3.54
CA LEU A 60 15.35 -9.39 -4.37
C LEU A 60 14.24 -9.70 -5.37
N ARG A 61 13.23 -8.85 -5.44
CA ARG A 61 12.16 -8.90 -6.42
C ARG A 61 12.10 -7.55 -7.13
N GLY A 62 12.20 -7.54 -8.44
CA GLY A 62 12.15 -6.32 -9.23
C GLY A 62 13.41 -6.17 -10.08
N ILE A 63 13.59 -5.08 -10.83
CA ILE A 63 12.63 -3.94 -10.86
C ILE A 63 11.62 -4.21 -11.97
N HIS A 64 10.33 -4.04 -11.66
CA HIS A 64 9.25 -4.30 -12.62
C HIS A 64 8.33 -3.08 -12.68
N PHE A 65 7.97 -2.65 -13.88
CA PHE A 65 6.99 -1.60 -14.07
C PHE A 65 6.30 -1.73 -15.43
N GLN A 66 5.16 -1.07 -15.53
CA GLN A 66 4.43 -0.94 -16.77
C GLN A 66 4.20 0.54 -17.03
N TYR A 67 4.19 0.95 -18.29
CA TYR A 67 4.06 2.35 -18.66
C TYR A 67 3.04 2.54 -19.78
N GLY A 68 2.70 3.80 -20.06
CA GLY A 68 1.72 4.16 -21.06
C GLY A 68 0.31 3.70 -20.67
N ASP A 69 -0.41 3.14 -21.61
CA ASP A 69 -1.76 2.60 -21.41
C ASP A 69 -1.80 1.33 -20.57
N LYS A 70 -0.63 0.72 -20.32
CA LYS A 70 -0.47 -0.45 -19.46
C LYS A 70 0.00 -0.09 -18.05
N ALA A 71 0.19 1.19 -17.76
CA ALA A 71 0.64 1.64 -16.44
C ALA A 71 -0.35 1.25 -15.35
N GLN A 72 0.18 0.87 -14.18
CA GLN A 72 -0.61 0.44 -13.03
C GLN A 72 -0.25 1.26 -11.81
N ALA A 73 -1.27 1.72 -11.10
CA ALA A 73 -1.10 2.16 -9.72
C ALA A 73 -0.98 0.93 -8.82
N LYS A 74 -0.17 1.03 -7.79
CA LYS A 74 0.05 -0.06 -6.84
C LYS A 74 -0.13 0.46 -5.42
N LEU A 75 -0.89 -0.28 -4.63
CA LEU A 75 -0.96 -0.11 -3.19
C LEU A 75 -0.22 -1.27 -2.54
N VAL A 76 0.85 -0.96 -1.82
CA VAL A 76 1.76 -1.97 -1.26
C VAL A 76 1.73 -1.90 0.25
N ARG A 77 1.64 -3.06 0.89
CA ARG A 77 1.69 -3.18 2.35
C ARG A 77 2.47 -4.44 2.73
N CYS A 78 3.35 -4.30 3.72
CA CYS A 78 4.03 -5.44 4.31
C CYS A 78 3.19 -5.92 5.50
N VAL A 79 2.59 -7.11 5.39
CA VAL A 79 1.67 -7.65 6.42
C VAL A 79 2.39 -8.36 7.54
N ARG A 80 3.63 -8.79 7.31
CA ARG A 80 4.46 -9.47 8.31
C ARG A 80 5.93 -9.30 7.96
N GLY A 81 6.75 -9.04 8.97
CA GLY A 81 8.18 -8.83 8.76
C GLY A 81 8.48 -7.41 8.32
N ALA A 82 9.51 -7.28 7.51
CA ALA A 82 9.94 -5.99 6.98
C ALA A 82 10.52 -6.16 5.57
N VAL A 83 10.27 -5.17 4.73
CA VAL A 83 10.81 -5.11 3.37
C VAL A 83 11.34 -3.70 3.12
N LEU A 84 12.33 -3.62 2.24
CA LEU A 84 12.77 -2.35 1.65
C LEU A 84 12.12 -2.23 0.28
N ASP A 85 11.26 -1.25 0.12
CA ASP A 85 10.59 -0.96 -1.15
C ASP A 85 11.22 0.27 -1.78
N VAL A 86 11.67 0.11 -3.02
CA VAL A 86 12.30 1.19 -3.79
C VAL A 86 11.36 1.57 -4.92
N ALA A 87 10.93 2.81 -4.87
CA ALA A 87 10.01 3.37 -5.87
C ALA A 87 10.74 4.20 -6.93
#